data_a7bd390fe5ab2b13572555b93b014b89
#
_entry.id   a7bd390fe5ab2b13572555b93b014b89
#
_cell.length_a   1.000
_cell.length_b   1.000
_cell.length_c   1.000
_cell.angle_alpha   90.00
_cell.angle_beta   90.00
_cell.angle_gamma   90.00
#
_symmetry.space_group_name_H-M   'P 1'
#
loop_
_entity.id
_entity.type
_entity.pdbx_description
1 polymer ?
#
loop_
_entity_poly.entity_id
_entity_poly.type
_entity_poly.pdbx_seq_one_letter_code
_entity_poly.pdbx_strand_id
1 'polypeptide(L)'
;MAYKLRQTDEDVLICEGACVCADVTLGKGVSVWYNAVIRGDEGAITVGENTNVQDCAILHEGTHVGSGCTIGHSAIVHGCTVGDNVLIGMGAVILNGARIGNDCIVGAGALVTGKMDAPAGSMILGSPAKVVRPLTEAEIEGNRQSAKGYLHAAEMYRKG
;
A
#
# COMPACT_ATOMS: atom_id res chain seq x y z
N MET A 1 -0.13 23.24 -15.38
CA MET A 1 -1.21 22.63 -14.58
C MET A 1 -0.74 22.62 -13.13
N ALA A 2 -1.49 23.21 -12.21
CA ALA A 2 -1.09 23.22 -10.80
C ALA A 2 -1.69 21.99 -10.11
N TYR A 3 -0.88 21.06 -9.72
CA TYR A 3 -1.33 19.89 -8.96
C TYR A 3 -1.57 20.31 -7.50
N LYS A 4 -2.77 20.05 -7.00
CA LYS A 4 -3.11 20.35 -5.61
C LYS A 4 -2.70 19.17 -4.73
N LEU A 5 -1.93 19.46 -3.70
CA LEU A 5 -1.77 18.54 -2.58
C LEU A 5 -3.14 18.40 -1.90
N ARG A 6 -3.71 17.21 -1.90
CA ARG A 6 -4.89 16.90 -1.10
C ARG A 6 -4.46 16.18 0.15
N GLN A 7 -4.31 16.91 1.22
CA GLN A 7 -4.28 16.35 2.56
C GLN A 7 -5.73 16.22 3.04
N THR A 8 -6.18 15.01 3.27
CA THR A 8 -7.60 14.74 3.51
C THR A 8 -7.96 14.60 4.98
N ASP A 9 -6.98 14.50 5.90
CA ASP A 9 -7.25 14.39 7.33
C ASP A 9 -6.06 14.90 8.17
N GLU A 10 -6.35 15.50 9.33
CA GLU A 10 -5.36 16.00 10.30
C GLU A 10 -4.49 14.87 10.89
N ASP A 11 -4.95 13.63 10.82
CA ASP A 11 -4.26 12.46 11.36
C ASP A 11 -3.31 11.75 10.37
N VAL A 12 -3.10 12.29 9.17
CA VAL A 12 -2.17 11.74 8.18
C VAL A 12 -0.75 12.18 8.47
N LEU A 13 0.21 11.23 8.46
CA LEU A 13 1.64 11.53 8.54
C LEU A 13 2.24 11.54 7.11
N ILE A 14 2.91 12.62 6.74
CA ILE A 14 3.72 12.69 5.50
C ILE A 14 5.13 13.07 5.91
N CYS A 15 6.07 12.12 5.76
CA CYS A 15 7.47 12.30 6.12
C CYS A 15 8.22 13.15 5.08
N GLU A 16 9.39 13.67 5.49
CA GLU A 16 10.26 14.47 4.64
C GLU A 16 10.64 13.72 3.34
N GLY A 17 10.63 14.44 2.22
CA GLY A 17 10.93 13.89 0.90
C GLY A 17 9.78 13.09 0.27
N ALA A 18 8.74 12.74 1.00
CA ALA A 18 7.56 12.11 0.40
C ALA A 18 6.79 13.11 -0.46
N CYS A 19 6.27 12.62 -1.59
CA CYS A 19 5.51 13.43 -2.54
C CYS A 19 4.10 12.83 -2.72
N VAL A 20 3.08 13.60 -2.34
CA VAL A 20 1.67 13.23 -2.56
C VAL A 20 1.05 14.33 -3.42
N CYS A 21 0.64 14.00 -4.64
CA CYS A 21 0.19 15.02 -5.58
C CYS A 21 -0.96 14.56 -6.49
N ALA A 22 -1.64 15.54 -7.06
CA ALA A 22 -2.80 15.40 -7.95
C ALA A 22 -4.03 14.78 -7.24
N ASP A 23 -4.75 13.85 -7.85
CA ASP A 23 -5.99 13.30 -7.31
C ASP A 23 -5.72 12.11 -6.38
N VAL A 24 -5.38 12.41 -5.13
CA VAL A 24 -5.09 11.42 -4.09
C VAL A 24 -6.00 11.65 -2.89
N THR A 25 -6.60 10.58 -2.38
CA THR A 25 -7.37 10.58 -1.13
C THR A 25 -6.70 9.62 -0.15
N LEU A 26 -6.30 10.15 1.00
CA LEU A 26 -5.71 9.38 2.10
C LEU A 26 -6.70 9.31 3.27
N GLY A 27 -6.96 8.11 3.77
CA GLY A 27 -7.82 7.89 4.93
C GLY A 27 -7.13 8.26 6.24
N LYS A 28 -7.91 8.32 7.30
CA LYS A 28 -7.42 8.58 8.65
C LYS A 28 -6.34 7.57 9.06
N GLY A 29 -5.29 8.03 9.73
CA GLY A 29 -4.21 7.19 10.22
C GLY A 29 -3.23 6.71 9.14
N VAL A 30 -3.38 7.14 7.88
CA VAL A 30 -2.41 6.83 6.84
C VAL A 30 -1.08 7.48 7.16
N SER A 31 0.01 6.72 6.92
CA SER A 31 1.37 7.25 7.01
C SER A 31 2.13 7.02 5.70
N VAL A 32 2.73 8.10 5.19
CA VAL A 32 3.55 8.11 3.98
C VAL A 32 4.98 8.43 4.39
N TRP A 33 5.86 7.45 4.25
CA TRP A 33 7.20 7.49 4.78
C TRP A 33 8.19 8.14 3.80
N TYR A 34 9.45 8.23 4.20
CA TYR A 34 10.47 9.01 3.51
C TYR A 34 10.62 8.67 2.03
N ASN A 35 10.59 9.70 1.20
CA ASN A 35 10.77 9.60 -0.25
C ASN A 35 9.74 8.70 -0.98
N ALA A 36 8.64 8.32 -0.34
CA ALA A 36 7.55 7.64 -1.03
C ALA A 36 6.83 8.61 -1.98
N VAL A 37 6.29 8.10 -3.08
CA VAL A 37 5.59 8.90 -4.08
C VAL A 37 4.19 8.35 -4.30
N ILE A 38 3.18 9.20 -4.13
CA ILE A 38 1.78 8.88 -4.47
C ILE A 38 1.32 9.95 -5.45
N ARG A 39 1.19 9.56 -6.72
CA ARG A 39 0.93 10.50 -7.81
C ARG A 39 -0.31 10.11 -8.61
N GLY A 40 -1.41 10.84 -8.42
CA GLY A 40 -2.73 10.59 -8.99
C GLY A 40 -3.06 11.46 -10.20
N ASP A 41 -2.10 11.73 -11.09
CA ASP A 41 -2.29 12.56 -12.28
C ASP A 41 -2.87 11.80 -13.48
N GLU A 42 -2.72 10.48 -13.52
CA GLU A 42 -3.27 9.60 -14.55
C GLU A 42 -4.43 8.71 -14.05
N GLY A 43 -5.00 9.06 -12.90
CA GLY A 43 -6.13 8.38 -12.30
C GLY A 43 -6.16 8.58 -10.79
N ALA A 44 -7.36 8.68 -10.23
CA ALA A 44 -7.54 8.88 -8.79
C ALA A 44 -6.94 7.73 -7.98
N ILE A 45 -6.18 8.07 -6.95
CA ILE A 45 -5.61 7.11 -6.00
C ILE A 45 -6.36 7.21 -4.67
N THR A 46 -6.73 6.07 -4.11
CA THR A 46 -7.29 6.01 -2.76
C THR A 46 -6.46 5.09 -1.88
N VAL A 47 -6.18 5.52 -0.67
CA VAL A 47 -5.51 4.73 0.36
C VAL A 47 -6.39 4.72 1.61
N GLY A 48 -6.83 3.53 2.01
CA GLY A 48 -7.73 3.33 3.14
C GLY A 48 -7.09 3.62 4.49
N GLU A 49 -7.93 3.74 5.50
CA GLU A 49 -7.52 4.09 6.87
C GLU A 49 -6.43 3.16 7.43
N ASN A 50 -5.54 3.73 8.23
CA ASN A 50 -4.49 3.01 8.95
C ASN A 50 -3.50 2.23 8.06
N THR A 51 -3.44 2.55 6.77
CA THR A 51 -2.47 1.99 5.82
C THR A 51 -1.17 2.77 5.87
N ASN A 52 -0.04 2.05 5.80
CA ASN A 52 1.28 2.68 5.72
C ASN A 52 1.90 2.44 4.33
N VAL A 53 2.47 3.51 3.78
CA VAL A 53 3.23 3.51 2.52
C VAL A 53 4.68 3.81 2.87
N GLN A 54 5.52 2.79 2.85
CA GLN A 54 6.86 2.84 3.38
C GLN A 54 7.85 3.55 2.45
N ASP A 55 9.06 3.72 2.94
CA ASP A 55 10.10 4.51 2.29
C ASP A 55 10.33 4.10 0.84
N CYS A 56 10.42 5.08 -0.05
CA CYS A 56 10.65 4.90 -1.48
C CYS A 56 9.57 4.09 -2.23
N ALA A 57 8.45 3.76 -1.60
CA ALA A 57 7.35 3.09 -2.30
C ALA A 57 6.64 4.04 -3.27
N ILE A 58 6.08 3.50 -4.35
CA ILE A 58 5.42 4.27 -5.41
C ILE A 58 4.00 3.76 -5.60
N LEU A 59 3.02 4.67 -5.54
CA LEU A 59 1.64 4.43 -5.95
C LEU A 59 1.31 5.34 -7.14
N HIS A 60 0.82 4.76 -8.23
CA HIS A 60 0.51 5.52 -9.44
C HIS A 60 -0.68 4.92 -10.21
N GLU A 61 -1.27 5.72 -11.11
CA GLU A 61 -2.27 5.35 -12.13
C GLU A 61 -3.51 4.63 -11.58
N GLY A 62 -4.45 5.37 -10.97
CA GLY A 62 -5.75 4.80 -10.56
C GLY A 62 -5.66 3.63 -9.59
N THR A 63 -4.70 3.66 -8.69
CA THR A 63 -4.48 2.61 -7.69
C THR A 63 -5.42 2.77 -6.51
N HIS A 64 -6.05 1.67 -6.10
CA HIS A 64 -6.91 1.63 -4.91
C HIS A 64 -6.34 0.65 -3.89
N VAL A 65 -6.01 1.15 -2.70
CA VAL A 65 -5.51 0.36 -1.57
C VAL A 65 -6.50 0.45 -0.43
N GLY A 66 -6.86 -0.69 0.13
CA GLY A 66 -7.76 -0.81 1.27
C GLY A 66 -7.16 -0.33 2.59
N SER A 67 -7.86 -0.60 3.67
CA SER A 67 -7.50 -0.19 5.02
C SER A 67 -6.58 -1.20 5.72
N GLY A 68 -5.75 -0.73 6.64
CA GLY A 68 -4.87 -1.58 7.44
C GLY A 68 -3.80 -2.31 6.64
N CYS A 69 -3.42 -1.78 5.47
CA CYS A 69 -2.40 -2.36 4.61
C CYS A 69 -1.00 -1.90 4.98
N THR A 70 -0.02 -2.71 4.62
CA THR A 70 1.39 -2.36 4.67
C THR A 70 1.97 -2.42 3.26
N ILE A 71 2.39 -1.28 2.71
CA ILE A 71 3.09 -1.19 1.43
C ILE A 71 4.57 -1.09 1.73
N GLY A 72 5.29 -2.20 1.53
CA GLY A 72 6.70 -2.35 1.91
C GLY A 72 7.64 -1.40 1.17
N HIS A 73 8.83 -1.19 1.75
CA HIS A 73 9.86 -0.31 1.21
C HIS A 73 10.14 -0.60 -0.27
N SER A 74 10.20 0.43 -1.08
CA SER A 74 10.49 0.35 -2.53
C SER A 74 9.50 -0.49 -3.35
N ALA A 75 8.33 -0.81 -2.81
CA ALA A 75 7.29 -1.48 -3.59
C ALA A 75 6.68 -0.52 -4.62
N ILE A 76 6.27 -1.06 -5.76
CA ILE A 76 5.57 -0.32 -6.81
C ILE A 76 4.16 -0.89 -6.94
N VAL A 77 3.15 -0.06 -6.70
CA VAL A 77 1.74 -0.42 -6.75
C VAL A 77 1.08 0.45 -7.81
N HIS A 78 0.80 -0.13 -8.97
CA HIS A 78 0.51 0.61 -10.18
C HIS A 78 -0.77 0.14 -10.86
N GLY A 79 -1.77 1.02 -10.95
CA GLY A 79 -3.02 0.78 -11.68
C GLY A 79 -3.82 -0.44 -11.22
N CYS A 80 -3.81 -0.78 -9.95
CA CYS A 80 -4.36 -2.02 -9.42
C CYS A 80 -5.31 -1.80 -8.23
N THR A 81 -5.96 -2.85 -7.81
CA THR A 81 -6.85 -2.86 -6.64
C THR A 81 -6.29 -3.80 -5.58
N VAL A 82 -6.09 -3.28 -4.38
CA VAL A 82 -5.61 -4.01 -3.20
C VAL A 82 -6.68 -3.92 -2.11
N GLY A 83 -7.10 -5.05 -1.58
CA GLY A 83 -8.09 -5.14 -0.51
C GLY A 83 -7.57 -4.67 0.85
N ASP A 84 -8.32 -4.98 1.89
CA ASP A 84 -7.97 -4.64 3.27
C ASP A 84 -6.98 -5.62 3.89
N ASN A 85 -6.20 -5.17 4.86
CA ASN A 85 -5.26 -5.98 5.63
C ASN A 85 -4.28 -6.78 4.75
N VAL A 86 -3.78 -6.15 3.69
CA VAL A 86 -2.81 -6.75 2.76
C VAL A 86 -1.41 -6.27 3.11
N LEU A 87 -0.45 -7.20 3.08
CA LEU A 87 0.97 -6.88 3.16
C LEU A 87 1.60 -7.01 1.77
N ILE A 88 2.08 -5.92 1.23
CA ILE A 88 2.90 -5.89 0.01
C ILE A 88 4.36 -5.87 0.44
N GLY A 89 5.09 -6.92 0.11
CA GLY A 89 6.50 -7.08 0.51
C GLY A 89 7.42 -6.06 -0.17
N MET A 90 8.58 -5.85 0.46
CA MET A 90 9.61 -4.92 -0.02
C MET A 90 10.01 -5.21 -1.47
N GLY A 91 10.06 -4.17 -2.30
CA GLY A 91 10.48 -4.28 -3.69
C GLY A 91 9.53 -5.07 -4.60
N ALA A 92 8.33 -5.43 -4.13
CA ALA A 92 7.33 -6.05 -4.99
C ALA A 92 6.81 -5.05 -6.03
N VAL A 93 6.46 -5.56 -7.21
CA VAL A 93 5.88 -4.77 -8.30
C VAL A 93 4.53 -5.34 -8.65
N ILE A 94 3.48 -4.51 -8.56
CA ILE A 94 2.11 -4.89 -8.91
C ILE A 94 1.68 -4.04 -10.09
N LEU A 95 1.30 -4.70 -11.18
CA LEU A 95 1.00 -4.06 -12.46
C LEU A 95 -0.50 -3.79 -12.64
N ASN A 96 -0.80 -2.93 -13.61
CA ASN A 96 -2.15 -2.49 -13.96
C ASN A 96 -3.12 -3.65 -14.15
N GLY A 97 -4.30 -3.49 -13.56
CA GLY A 97 -5.40 -4.46 -13.66
C GLY A 97 -5.34 -5.61 -12.65
N ALA A 98 -4.24 -5.78 -11.91
CA ALA A 98 -4.15 -6.79 -10.87
C ALA A 98 -5.15 -6.51 -9.74
N ARG A 99 -5.72 -7.57 -9.18
CA ARG A 99 -6.65 -7.54 -8.05
C ARG A 99 -6.12 -8.44 -6.95
N ILE A 100 -5.90 -7.86 -5.79
CA ILE A 100 -5.44 -8.56 -4.59
C ILE A 100 -6.58 -8.52 -3.56
N GLY A 101 -7.11 -9.67 -3.19
CA GLY A 101 -8.16 -9.77 -2.19
C GLY A 101 -7.69 -9.37 -0.79
N ASN A 102 -8.64 -9.28 0.15
CA ASN A 102 -8.32 -8.99 1.55
C ASN A 102 -7.39 -10.03 2.17
N ASP A 103 -6.72 -9.67 3.23
CA ASP A 103 -5.92 -10.58 4.05
C ASP A 103 -4.83 -11.34 3.26
N CYS A 104 -4.27 -10.76 2.19
CA CYS A 104 -3.22 -11.36 1.39
C CYS A 104 -1.82 -10.93 1.83
N ILE A 105 -0.83 -11.73 1.45
CA ILE A 105 0.58 -11.36 1.48
C ILE A 105 1.16 -11.50 0.06
N VAL A 106 1.73 -10.42 -0.44
CA VAL A 106 2.60 -10.42 -1.62
C VAL A 106 4.03 -10.44 -1.13
N GLY A 107 4.77 -11.46 -1.49
CA GLY A 107 6.16 -11.63 -1.04
C GLY A 107 7.10 -10.55 -1.58
N ALA A 108 8.20 -10.33 -0.86
CA ALA A 108 9.23 -9.37 -1.28
C ALA A 108 9.76 -9.71 -2.68
N GLY A 109 9.94 -8.68 -3.52
CA GLY A 109 10.44 -8.84 -4.88
C GLY A 109 9.51 -9.56 -5.86
N ALA A 110 8.27 -9.86 -5.47
CA ALA A 110 7.31 -10.50 -6.38
C ALA A 110 6.92 -9.57 -7.54
N LEU A 111 6.72 -10.14 -8.72
CA LEU A 111 6.17 -9.45 -9.88
C LEU A 111 4.75 -9.93 -10.15
N VAL A 112 3.77 -9.15 -9.72
CA VAL A 112 2.33 -9.43 -9.90
C VAL A 112 1.86 -8.79 -11.21
N THR A 113 1.53 -9.63 -12.19
CA THR A 113 1.05 -9.16 -13.50
C THR A 113 -0.43 -8.79 -13.47
N GLY A 114 -0.87 -8.00 -14.45
CA GLY A 114 -2.24 -7.47 -14.53
C GLY A 114 -3.35 -8.51 -14.69
N LYS A 115 -3.01 -9.77 -14.93
CA LYS A 115 -3.99 -10.88 -15.00
C LYS A 115 -4.27 -11.50 -13.63
N MET A 116 -3.54 -11.11 -12.59
CA MET A 116 -3.73 -11.63 -11.24
C MET A 116 -5.10 -11.21 -10.71
N ASP A 117 -5.86 -12.20 -10.24
CA ASP A 117 -7.07 -12.01 -9.44
C ASP A 117 -6.93 -12.95 -8.24
N ALA A 118 -6.28 -12.46 -7.20
CA ALA A 118 -5.98 -13.27 -6.02
C ALA A 118 -7.15 -13.24 -5.04
N PRO A 119 -7.69 -14.41 -4.66
CA PRO A 119 -8.73 -14.50 -3.64
C PRO A 119 -8.19 -14.05 -2.28
N ALA A 120 -9.10 -13.66 -1.38
CA ALA A 120 -8.74 -13.30 -0.02
C ALA A 120 -7.94 -14.41 0.68
N GLY A 121 -7.02 -14.01 1.56
CA GLY A 121 -6.21 -14.94 2.34
C GLY A 121 -5.14 -15.68 1.52
N SER A 122 -4.63 -15.10 0.45
CA SER A 122 -3.63 -15.73 -0.43
C SER A 122 -2.20 -15.32 -0.09
N MET A 123 -1.29 -16.31 -0.15
CA MET A 123 0.15 -16.09 -0.27
C MET A 123 0.52 -16.01 -1.75
N ILE A 124 1.11 -14.88 -2.16
CA ILE A 124 1.45 -14.57 -3.56
C ILE A 124 2.95 -14.39 -3.68
N LEU A 125 3.63 -15.26 -4.40
CA LEU A 125 5.10 -15.29 -4.50
C LEU A 125 5.56 -15.47 -5.94
N GLY A 126 6.74 -14.94 -6.23
CA GLY A 126 7.50 -15.24 -7.45
C GLY A 126 7.52 -14.13 -8.49
N SER A 127 8.22 -14.40 -9.59
CA SER A 127 8.34 -13.50 -10.74
C SER A 127 8.35 -14.35 -12.03
N PRO A 128 7.22 -14.43 -12.75
CA PRO A 128 5.91 -13.86 -12.42
C PRO A 128 5.30 -14.51 -11.18
N ALA A 129 4.57 -13.71 -10.38
CA ALA A 129 3.98 -14.16 -9.14
C ALA A 129 2.75 -15.05 -9.37
N LYS A 130 2.57 -15.98 -8.43
CA LYS A 130 1.40 -16.88 -8.39
C LYS A 130 0.86 -16.97 -6.97
N VAL A 131 -0.42 -17.25 -6.83
CA VAL A 131 -1.00 -17.71 -5.58
C VAL A 131 -0.45 -19.11 -5.29
N VAL A 132 0.32 -19.27 -4.22
CA VAL A 132 1.02 -20.52 -3.90
C VAL A 132 0.33 -21.34 -2.82
N ARG A 133 -0.40 -20.69 -1.92
CA ARG A 133 -1.19 -21.34 -0.87
C ARG A 133 -2.11 -20.33 -0.16
N PRO A 134 -3.09 -20.82 0.63
CA PRO A 134 -3.76 -19.99 1.60
C PRO A 134 -2.81 -19.51 2.72
N LEU A 135 -3.12 -18.38 3.33
CA LEU A 135 -2.49 -17.93 4.57
C LEU A 135 -3.06 -18.67 5.78
N THR A 136 -2.25 -18.80 6.81
CA THR A 136 -2.71 -19.18 8.14
C THR A 136 -3.32 -17.98 8.86
N GLU A 137 -4.15 -18.22 9.88
CA GLU A 137 -4.70 -17.16 10.74
C GLU A 137 -3.59 -16.32 11.40
N ALA A 138 -2.50 -16.96 11.78
CA ALA A 138 -1.34 -16.28 12.37
C ALA A 138 -0.66 -15.30 11.39
N GLU A 139 -0.58 -15.65 10.10
CA GLU A 139 -0.05 -14.77 9.06
C GLU A 139 -1.00 -13.59 8.80
N ILE A 140 -2.29 -13.83 8.75
CA ILE A 140 -3.31 -12.78 8.62
C ILE A 140 -3.26 -11.81 9.82
N GLU A 141 -3.15 -12.33 11.04
CA GLU A 141 -2.97 -11.51 12.23
C GLU A 141 -1.62 -10.77 12.20
N GLY A 142 -0.58 -11.36 11.65
CA GLY A 142 0.72 -10.73 11.43
C GLY A 142 0.61 -9.46 10.57
N ASN A 143 -0.23 -9.47 9.54
CA ASN A 143 -0.51 -8.27 8.73
C ASN A 143 -1.11 -7.15 9.59
N ARG A 144 -2.08 -7.47 10.45
CA ARG A 144 -2.70 -6.50 11.37
C ARG A 144 -1.69 -5.91 12.34
N GLN A 145 -0.81 -6.75 12.89
CA GLN A 145 0.23 -6.29 13.82
C GLN A 145 1.26 -5.40 13.12
N SER A 146 1.61 -5.69 11.86
CA SER A 146 2.48 -4.84 11.04
C SER A 146 1.88 -3.43 10.89
N ALA A 147 0.62 -3.33 10.47
CA ALA A 147 -0.06 -2.04 10.33
C ALA A 147 -0.16 -1.28 11.66
N LYS A 148 -0.48 -1.96 12.77
CA LYS A 148 -0.52 -1.36 14.12
C LYS A 148 0.85 -0.84 14.55
N GLY A 149 1.93 -1.56 14.25
CA GLY A 149 3.29 -1.12 14.52
C GLY A 149 3.61 0.22 13.84
N TYR A 150 3.21 0.37 12.58
CA TYR A 150 3.38 1.62 11.83
C TYR A 150 2.49 2.76 12.33
N LEU A 151 1.27 2.47 12.79
CA LEU A 151 0.44 3.48 13.47
C LEU A 151 1.14 4.02 14.71
N HIS A 152 1.67 3.13 15.55
CA HIS A 152 2.41 3.53 16.73
C HIS A 152 3.67 4.34 16.37
N ALA A 153 4.43 3.91 15.36
CA ALA A 153 5.58 4.66 14.86
C ALA A 153 5.16 6.07 14.40
N ALA A 154 4.07 6.18 13.63
CA ALA A 154 3.57 7.47 13.15
C ALA A 154 3.17 8.41 14.30
N GLU A 155 2.57 7.89 15.38
CA GLU A 155 2.27 8.66 16.58
C GLU A 155 3.53 9.21 17.25
N MET A 156 4.59 8.40 17.31
CA MET A 156 5.88 8.85 17.87
C MET A 156 6.50 9.98 17.03
N TYR A 157 6.45 9.87 15.70
CA TYR A 157 6.94 10.90 14.79
C TYR A 157 6.16 12.21 14.88
N ARG A 158 4.86 12.16 15.14
CA ARG A 158 4.04 13.37 15.33
C ARG A 158 4.32 14.09 16.65
N LYS A 159 4.78 13.38 17.66
CA LYS A 159 5.09 13.94 18.99
C LYS A 159 6.47 14.58 19.05
N GLY A 160 7.30 14.39 18.02
CA GLY A 160 8.58 15.02 17.79
C GLY A 160 9.67 14.56 18.69
#